data_212942019e68884e9631def3d062b5bc
#
_entry.id   212942019e68884e9631def3d062b5bc
#
_cell.length_a   1.000
_cell.length_b   1.000
_cell.length_c   1.000
_cell.angle_alpha   90.00
_cell.angle_beta   90.00
_cell.angle_gamma   90.00
#
_symmetry.space_group_name_H-M   'P 1'
#
loop_
_entity.id
_entity.type
_entity.pdbx_description
1 polymer ?
#
loop_
_entity_poly.entity_id
_entity_poly.type
_entity_poly.pdbx_seq_one_letter_code
_entity_poly.pdbx_strand_id
1 'polypeptide(L)'
;MDAALVGGNAEFWGQVEHVLRIIDLVPGVQRAYALSGLILDAGALFITDTHMVPDPTPEQITEMTLLAAQRVRRFGLDPRIALLSHSNFGASHSPSARKMRAALTLVQKKVPELIVDGEMHADAALSHRLRERLVTDSP
;
A
#
# COMPACT_ATOMS: atom_id res chain seq x y z
N MET A 1 -21.67 2.66 11.53
CA MET A 1 -21.47 3.81 10.61
C MET A 1 -20.67 3.30 9.43
N ASP A 2 -21.22 3.42 8.21
CA ASP A 2 -20.61 2.78 7.03
C ASP A 2 -19.64 3.72 6.30
N ALA A 3 -19.84 5.04 6.44
CA ALA A 3 -18.96 6.08 5.90
C ALA A 3 -19.10 7.39 6.69
N ALA A 4 -18.07 8.21 6.63
CA ALA A 4 -18.09 9.57 7.15
C ALA A 4 -17.43 10.52 6.13
N LEU A 5 -18.05 11.70 5.92
CA LEU A 5 -17.47 12.79 5.15
C LEU A 5 -16.92 13.83 6.12
N VAL A 6 -15.63 14.06 6.08
CA VAL A 6 -14.93 15.01 6.95
C VAL A 6 -14.18 16.00 6.08
N GLY A 7 -14.31 17.29 6.38
CA GLY A 7 -13.64 18.36 5.65
C GLY A 7 -13.93 19.72 6.27
N GLY A 8 -13.19 20.74 5.86
CA GLY A 8 -13.31 22.10 6.39
C GLY A 8 -11.98 22.85 6.34
N ASN A 9 -11.88 23.95 7.06
CA ASN A 9 -10.68 24.79 7.13
C ASN A 9 -9.63 24.29 8.16
N ALA A 10 -9.86 23.11 8.78
CA ALA A 10 -8.90 22.54 9.73
C ALA A 10 -7.74 21.87 8.98
N GLU A 11 -6.57 21.86 9.59
CA GLU A 11 -5.43 21.10 9.08
C GLU A 11 -5.74 19.60 9.02
N PHE A 12 -5.13 18.90 8.07
CA PHE A 12 -5.33 17.46 7.83
C PHE A 12 -5.28 16.62 9.12
N TRP A 13 -4.25 16.80 9.93
CA TRP A 13 -4.10 16.04 11.18
C TRP A 13 -5.19 16.29 12.20
N GLY A 14 -5.68 17.53 12.32
CA GLY A 14 -6.82 17.84 13.19
C GLY A 14 -8.10 17.10 12.77
N GLN A 15 -8.32 16.94 11.45
CA GLN A 15 -9.45 16.18 10.92
C GLN A 15 -9.29 14.68 11.20
N VAL A 16 -8.08 14.13 11.02
CA VAL A 16 -7.78 12.73 11.34
C VAL A 16 -8.01 12.44 12.82
N GLU A 17 -7.55 13.30 13.72
CA GLU A 17 -7.80 13.14 15.16
C GLU A 17 -9.30 13.10 15.49
N HIS A 18 -10.12 13.94 14.86
CA HIS A 18 -11.57 13.91 15.05
C HIS A 18 -12.17 12.57 14.64
N VAL A 19 -11.74 12.02 13.50
CA VAL A 19 -12.20 10.70 13.05
C VAL A 19 -11.80 9.63 14.06
N LEU A 20 -10.53 9.62 14.50
CA LEU A 20 -10.01 8.60 15.42
C LEU A 20 -10.60 8.67 16.84
N ARG A 21 -11.17 9.82 17.24
CA ARG A 21 -11.91 9.95 18.50
C ARG A 21 -13.30 9.36 18.45
N ILE A 22 -13.86 9.16 17.26
CA ILE A 22 -15.25 8.72 17.05
C ILE A 22 -15.32 7.29 16.51
N ILE A 23 -14.34 6.91 15.70
CA ILE A 23 -14.29 5.61 15.01
C ILE A 23 -13.08 4.83 15.53
N ASP A 24 -13.36 3.72 16.19
CA ASP A 24 -12.33 2.82 16.67
C ASP A 24 -11.59 2.14 15.51
N LEU A 25 -10.32 1.84 15.73
CA LEU A 25 -9.55 0.99 14.83
C LEU A 25 -10.09 -0.44 14.85
N VAL A 26 -9.94 -1.13 13.74
CA VAL A 26 -10.26 -2.55 13.65
C VAL A 26 -9.41 -3.32 14.68
N PRO A 27 -9.98 -4.29 15.41
CA PRO A 27 -9.23 -5.09 16.37
C PRO A 27 -7.95 -5.69 15.78
N GLY A 28 -6.83 -5.51 16.48
CA GLY A 28 -5.52 -5.97 16.06
C GLY A 28 -4.75 -5.01 15.15
N VAL A 29 -5.35 -3.92 14.67
CA VAL A 29 -4.71 -2.87 13.90
C VAL A 29 -4.19 -1.78 14.85
N GLN A 30 -2.94 -1.40 14.71
CA GLN A 30 -2.31 -0.45 15.62
C GLN A 30 -2.46 1.01 15.18
N ARG A 31 -2.70 1.27 13.88
CA ARG A 31 -2.75 2.60 13.28
C ARG A 31 -3.79 2.70 12.17
N ALA A 32 -4.27 3.90 11.93
CA ALA A 32 -4.99 4.20 10.70
C ALA A 32 -3.99 4.36 9.53
N TYR A 33 -4.39 3.89 8.36
CA TYR A 33 -3.66 4.04 7.10
C TYR A 33 -4.60 4.62 6.06
N ALA A 34 -4.06 5.42 5.14
CA ALA A 34 -4.83 5.95 4.03
C ALA A 34 -4.80 4.97 2.84
N LEU A 35 -5.96 4.81 2.20
CA LEU A 35 -6.08 4.11 0.93
C LEU A 35 -6.76 5.06 -0.07
N SER A 36 -6.00 5.54 -1.04
CA SER A 36 -6.51 6.40 -2.11
C SER A 36 -6.91 5.57 -3.31
N GLY A 37 -8.13 5.75 -3.80
CA GLY A 37 -8.63 5.12 -5.02
C GLY A 37 -8.65 6.10 -6.19
N LEU A 38 -8.08 5.69 -7.32
CA LEU A 38 -8.11 6.41 -8.59
C LEU A 38 -8.95 5.62 -9.59
N ILE A 39 -9.97 6.26 -10.14
CA ILE A 39 -10.79 5.68 -11.20
C ILE A 39 -10.29 6.24 -12.53
N LEU A 40 -9.79 5.37 -13.36
CA LEU A 40 -9.20 5.67 -14.67
C LEU A 40 -9.98 4.96 -15.76
N ASP A 41 -9.87 5.41 -17.01
CA ASP A 41 -10.50 4.74 -18.16
C ASP A 41 -10.02 3.28 -18.31
N ALA A 42 -8.77 3.00 -17.92
CA ALA A 42 -8.16 1.68 -17.95
C ALA A 42 -8.52 0.78 -16.74
N GLY A 43 -9.23 1.30 -15.72
CA GLY A 43 -9.59 0.56 -14.51
C GLY A 43 -9.35 1.34 -13.24
N ALA A 44 -9.39 0.65 -12.10
CA ALA A 44 -9.16 1.25 -10.79
C ALA A 44 -7.73 1.00 -10.31
N LEU A 45 -7.09 2.04 -9.78
CA LEU A 45 -5.80 1.98 -9.12
C LEU A 45 -5.95 2.40 -7.65
N PHE A 46 -5.35 1.65 -6.74
CA PHE A 46 -5.34 1.97 -5.31
C PHE A 46 -3.91 2.24 -4.85
N ILE A 47 -3.72 3.29 -4.05
CA ILE A 47 -2.41 3.69 -3.52
C ILE A 47 -2.51 3.78 -2.00
N THR A 48 -1.61 3.11 -1.29
CA THR A 48 -1.46 3.16 0.16
C THR A 48 0.02 3.20 0.55
N ASP A 49 0.50 3.82 1.58
CA ASP A 49 -0.13 4.87 2.38
C ASP A 49 0.35 6.22 1.86
N THR A 50 -0.58 7.13 1.59
CA THR A 50 -0.20 8.40 0.95
C THR A 50 0.06 9.54 1.94
N HIS A 51 -0.45 9.44 3.19
CA HIS A 51 -0.48 10.60 4.08
C HIS A 51 -0.29 10.30 5.58
N MET A 52 -0.52 9.06 6.03
CA MET A 52 -0.66 8.78 7.46
C MET A 52 0.64 8.42 8.16
N VAL A 53 1.59 7.79 7.46
CA VAL A 53 2.84 7.32 8.05
C VAL A 53 4.02 7.75 7.19
N PRO A 54 4.76 8.81 7.57
CA PRO A 54 5.85 9.36 6.74
C PRO A 54 7.02 8.40 6.54
N ASP A 55 7.37 7.63 7.57
CA ASP A 55 8.48 6.66 7.51
C ASP A 55 8.09 5.33 8.17
N PRO A 56 7.30 4.49 7.46
CA PRO A 56 6.81 3.23 8.01
C PRO A 56 7.92 2.18 8.17
N THR A 57 7.80 1.34 9.21
CA THR A 57 8.64 0.15 9.35
C THR A 57 8.21 -0.96 8.37
N PRO A 58 9.04 -2.00 8.14
CA PRO A 58 8.63 -3.16 7.32
C PRO A 58 7.34 -3.83 7.81
N GLU A 59 7.13 -3.90 9.13
CA GLU A 59 5.93 -4.45 9.74
C GLU A 59 4.70 -3.59 9.45
N GLN A 60 4.85 -2.26 9.52
CA GLN A 60 3.78 -1.31 9.20
C GLN A 60 3.44 -1.35 7.70
N ILE A 61 4.44 -1.43 6.82
CA ILE A 61 4.22 -1.63 5.37
C ILE A 61 3.46 -2.94 5.12
N THR A 62 3.85 -3.99 5.82
CA THR A 62 3.15 -5.29 5.74
C THR A 62 1.70 -5.16 6.19
N GLU A 63 1.43 -4.53 7.34
CA GLU A 63 0.09 -4.34 7.86
C GLU A 63 -0.78 -3.54 6.89
N MET A 64 -0.31 -2.38 6.40
CA MET A 64 -1.06 -1.55 5.44
C MET A 64 -1.30 -2.29 4.12
N THR A 65 -0.34 -3.09 3.64
CA THR A 65 -0.48 -3.90 2.43
C THR A 65 -1.62 -4.92 2.58
N LEU A 66 -1.67 -5.64 3.68
CA LEU A 66 -2.71 -6.63 3.94
C LEU A 66 -4.08 -5.99 4.14
N LEU A 67 -4.15 -4.86 4.84
CA LEU A 67 -5.39 -4.10 5.02
C LEU A 67 -5.91 -3.55 3.68
N ALA A 68 -5.01 -3.01 2.85
CA ALA A 68 -5.35 -2.53 1.51
C ALA A 68 -5.90 -3.67 0.64
N ALA A 69 -5.24 -4.83 0.63
CA ALA A 69 -5.72 -6.00 -0.09
C ALA A 69 -7.13 -6.42 0.33
N GLN A 70 -7.41 -6.45 1.63
CA GLN A 70 -8.75 -6.75 2.15
C GLN A 70 -9.80 -5.72 1.69
N ARG A 71 -9.44 -4.43 1.64
CA ARG A 71 -10.36 -3.38 1.19
C ARG A 71 -10.63 -3.46 -0.30
N VAL A 72 -9.61 -3.70 -1.12
CA VAL A 72 -9.76 -3.88 -2.58
C VAL A 72 -10.67 -5.08 -2.89
N ARG A 73 -10.53 -6.19 -2.17
CA ARG A 73 -11.42 -7.35 -2.31
C ARG A 73 -12.89 -7.03 -2.00
N ARG A 74 -13.17 -6.09 -1.11
CA ARG A 74 -14.55 -5.63 -0.83
C ARG A 74 -15.18 -4.89 -2.00
N PHE A 75 -14.39 -4.35 -2.92
CA PHE A 75 -14.87 -3.81 -4.20
C PHE A 75 -15.07 -4.88 -5.29
N GLY A 76 -14.90 -6.17 -4.94
CA GLY A 76 -15.01 -7.27 -5.90
C GLY A 76 -13.80 -7.43 -6.83
N LEU A 77 -12.65 -6.86 -6.45
CA LEU A 77 -11.43 -6.88 -7.25
C LEU A 77 -10.38 -7.81 -6.62
N ASP A 78 -9.62 -8.51 -7.45
CA ASP A 78 -8.46 -9.28 -7.01
C ASP A 78 -7.23 -8.38 -6.98
N PRO A 79 -6.65 -8.10 -5.79
CA PRO A 79 -5.52 -7.20 -5.68
C PRO A 79 -4.25 -7.82 -6.24
N ARG A 80 -3.58 -7.08 -7.12
CA ARG A 80 -2.18 -7.27 -7.50
C ARG A 80 -1.39 -6.09 -6.96
N ILE A 81 -0.34 -6.34 -6.19
CA ILE A 81 0.30 -5.33 -5.37
C ILE A 81 1.75 -5.15 -5.77
N ALA A 82 2.15 -3.90 -5.98
CA ALA A 82 3.54 -3.51 -6.17
C ALA A 82 4.01 -2.71 -4.95
N LEU A 83 5.12 -3.13 -4.33
CA LEU A 83 5.81 -2.35 -3.33
C LEU A 83 6.73 -1.33 -4.01
N LEU A 84 6.33 -0.05 -3.96
CA LEU A 84 7.02 1.01 -4.69
C LEU A 84 8.26 1.53 -3.96
N SER A 85 9.32 1.77 -4.72
CA SER A 85 10.56 2.36 -4.25
C SER A 85 11.19 3.24 -5.35
N HIS A 86 12.27 3.94 -5.00
CA HIS A 86 13.18 4.60 -5.96
C HIS A 86 14.19 3.61 -6.60
N SER A 87 13.98 2.32 -6.44
CA SER A 87 14.87 1.23 -6.88
C SER A 87 14.04 0.10 -7.45
N ASN A 88 14.62 -0.68 -8.35
CA ASN A 88 14.00 -1.88 -8.89
C ASN A 88 14.76 -3.12 -8.43
N PHE A 89 14.04 -4.07 -7.82
CA PHE A 89 14.45 -5.47 -7.58
C PHE A 89 15.88 -5.63 -7.04
N GLY A 90 16.24 -4.89 -6.00
CA GLY A 90 17.55 -5.00 -5.34
C GLY A 90 18.66 -4.15 -5.95
N ALA A 91 18.38 -3.32 -6.94
CA ALA A 91 19.38 -2.45 -7.55
C ALA A 91 20.00 -1.41 -6.59
N SER A 92 19.33 -1.11 -5.47
CA SER A 92 19.83 -0.20 -4.45
C SER A 92 19.97 -0.89 -3.08
N HIS A 93 21.03 -0.50 -2.37
CA HIS A 93 21.26 -0.89 -0.97
C HIS A 93 20.86 0.20 0.04
N SER A 94 20.11 1.20 -0.38
CA SER A 94 19.62 2.26 0.52
C SER A 94 18.70 1.69 1.63
N PRO A 95 18.60 2.37 2.76
CA PRO A 95 17.73 1.93 3.86
C PRO A 95 16.27 1.74 3.42
N SER A 96 15.74 2.65 2.60
CA SER A 96 14.36 2.58 2.10
C SER A 96 14.13 1.39 1.17
N ALA A 97 15.04 1.10 0.23
CA ALA A 97 14.92 -0.07 -0.64
C ALA A 97 14.99 -1.38 0.16
N ARG A 98 15.93 -1.49 1.12
CA ARG A 98 16.01 -2.66 2.01
C ARG A 98 14.73 -2.85 2.84
N LYS A 99 14.15 -1.75 3.32
CA LYS A 99 12.91 -1.75 4.06
C LYS A 99 11.74 -2.34 3.24
N MET A 100 11.60 -1.93 1.98
CA MET A 100 10.57 -2.46 1.08
C MET A 100 10.75 -3.96 0.80
N ARG A 101 11.98 -4.42 0.58
CA ARG A 101 12.28 -5.87 0.43
C ARG A 101 11.98 -6.68 1.68
N ALA A 102 12.30 -6.13 2.85
CA ALA A 102 11.95 -6.77 4.12
C ALA A 102 10.41 -6.88 4.28
N ALA A 103 9.67 -5.83 3.92
CA ALA A 103 8.21 -5.87 3.91
C ALA A 103 7.66 -6.91 2.92
N LEU A 104 8.22 -7.01 1.70
CA LEU A 104 7.84 -8.03 0.72
C LEU A 104 7.96 -9.44 1.32
N THR A 105 9.11 -9.73 1.92
CA THR A 105 9.36 -11.04 2.58
C THR A 105 8.34 -11.31 3.68
N LEU A 106 7.97 -10.30 4.48
CA LEU A 106 6.97 -10.45 5.54
C LEU A 106 5.57 -10.70 4.98
N VAL A 107 5.17 -10.00 3.91
CA VAL A 107 3.88 -10.21 3.26
C VAL A 107 3.79 -11.61 2.69
N GLN A 108 4.78 -12.04 1.92
CA GLN A 108 4.82 -13.38 1.30
C GLN A 108 4.80 -14.50 2.35
N LYS A 109 5.45 -14.30 3.50
CA LYS A 109 5.41 -15.25 4.61
C LYS A 109 4.05 -15.33 5.28
N LYS A 110 3.34 -14.18 5.42
CA LYS A 110 2.04 -14.12 6.12
C LYS A 110 0.89 -14.57 5.24
N VAL A 111 0.92 -14.24 3.94
CA VAL A 111 -0.16 -14.51 2.98
C VAL A 111 0.47 -14.93 1.65
N PRO A 112 0.94 -16.20 1.54
CA PRO A 112 1.66 -16.69 0.37
C PRO A 112 0.86 -16.63 -0.94
N GLU A 113 -0.47 -16.66 -0.84
CA GLU A 113 -1.39 -16.60 -1.99
C GLU A 113 -1.62 -15.17 -2.51
N LEU A 114 -1.15 -14.15 -1.81
CA LEU A 114 -1.30 -12.76 -2.25
C LEU A 114 -0.28 -12.44 -3.34
N ILE A 115 -0.77 -12.00 -4.49
CA ILE A 115 0.10 -11.56 -5.59
C ILE A 115 0.73 -10.23 -5.21
N VAL A 116 1.99 -10.26 -4.80
CA VAL A 116 2.77 -9.09 -4.39
C VAL A 116 4.20 -9.20 -4.89
N ASP A 117 4.73 -8.10 -5.42
CA ASP A 117 6.09 -8.04 -5.94
C ASP A 117 6.76 -6.67 -5.66
N GLY A 118 8.05 -6.57 -5.85
CA GLY A 118 8.86 -5.36 -5.65
C GLY A 118 10.20 -5.66 -4.94
N GLU A 119 10.94 -4.66 -4.54
CA GLU A 119 10.60 -3.22 -4.73
C GLU A 119 10.76 -2.85 -6.21
N MET A 120 9.91 -1.93 -6.67
CA MET A 120 10.00 -1.45 -8.04
C MET A 120 9.56 0.02 -8.18
N HIS A 121 9.94 0.66 -9.28
CA HIS A 121 9.40 1.96 -9.67
C HIS A 121 7.93 1.84 -10.10
N ALA A 122 7.19 2.95 -10.02
CA ALA A 122 5.78 2.98 -10.39
C ALA A 122 5.53 2.69 -11.88
N ASP A 123 6.44 3.07 -12.78
CA ASP A 123 6.36 2.75 -14.20
C ASP A 123 6.51 1.26 -14.48
N ALA A 124 7.40 0.57 -13.75
CA ALA A 124 7.53 -0.89 -13.82
C ALA A 124 6.28 -1.59 -13.25
N ALA A 125 5.68 -1.04 -12.19
CA ALA A 125 4.45 -1.57 -11.63
C ALA A 125 3.27 -1.49 -12.60
N LEU A 126 3.18 -0.42 -13.39
CA LEU A 126 2.08 -0.17 -14.32
C LEU A 126 2.32 -0.74 -15.73
N SER A 127 3.54 -1.10 -16.09
CA SER A 127 3.90 -1.61 -17.40
C SER A 127 4.54 -3.00 -17.34
N HIS A 128 3.77 -4.02 -17.68
CA HIS A 128 4.27 -5.40 -17.80
C HIS A 128 5.51 -5.48 -18.72
N ARG A 129 5.46 -4.84 -19.88
CA ARG A 129 6.59 -4.80 -20.84
C ARG A 129 7.87 -4.21 -20.23
N LEU A 130 7.75 -3.20 -19.36
CA LEU A 130 8.90 -2.61 -18.69
C LEU A 130 9.41 -3.55 -17.59
N ARG A 131 8.50 -4.16 -16.85
CA ARG A 131 8.83 -5.08 -15.77
C ARG A 131 9.56 -6.33 -16.26
N GLU A 132 9.12 -6.94 -17.38
CA GLU A 132 9.79 -8.09 -18.01
C GLU A 132 11.24 -7.83 -18.43
N ARG A 133 11.59 -6.56 -18.72
CA ARG A 133 12.98 -6.18 -19.03
C ARG A 133 13.87 -6.10 -17.80
N LEU A 134 13.28 -5.93 -16.63
CA LEU A 134 13.97 -5.76 -15.34
C LEU A 134 14.12 -7.07 -14.60
N VAL A 135 13.08 -7.89 -14.64
CA VAL A 135 13.01 -9.19 -13.96
C VAL A 135 12.19 -10.16 -14.80
N THR A 136 12.76 -11.32 -15.09
CA THR A 136 12.04 -12.48 -15.62
C THR A 136 11.19 -13.10 -14.49
N ASP A 137 9.95 -13.48 -14.81
CA ASP A 137 9.05 -14.17 -13.88
C ASP A 137 8.41 -13.31 -12.75
N SER A 138 8.30 -11.99 -12.94
CA SER A 138 7.47 -11.15 -12.05
C SER A 138 5.99 -11.38 -12.33
N PRO A 139 5.14 -11.61 -11.30
CA PRO A 139 3.72 -11.92 -11.43
C PRO A 139 2.85 -10.77 -11.96
#